data_5842fae863930f94721468d7071e161e
#
_entry.id   5842fae863930f94721468d7071e161e
#
_cell.length_a   1.000
_cell.length_b   1.000
_cell.length_c   1.000
_cell.angle_alpha   90.00
_cell.angle_beta   90.00
_cell.angle_gamma   90.00
#
_symmetry.space_group_name_H-M   'P 1'
#
loop_
_entity.id
_entity.type
_entity.pdbx_description
1 polymer ?
#
loop_
_entity_poly.entity_id
_entity_poly.type
_entity_poly.pdbx_seq_one_letter_code
_entity_poly.pdbx_strand_id
1 'polypeptide(L)'
;NNNPNIIICISLAGGVLTNAQAKNWKNLIDNPENVSGFVSNIVQYVLDNKIDGVDVDLEWDNVTSGYNNFVSNLHSELKKHSKTLTAALPATTRFNNISDETLGLFDLIHIMAYDFTGPWNPTNKGQHSSYSHAVQSIDFWIKTVGVAANKLTLGVPFYGYDFSNSSNVTAFTYSSMVSSN
;
A
#
# COMPACT_ATOMS: atom_id res chain seq x y z
N ASN A 1 -16.93 -18.98 -5.47
CA ASN A 1 -16.11 -18.60 -4.31
C ASN A 1 -16.35 -19.62 -3.19
N ASN A 2 -15.31 -20.36 -2.80
CA ASN A 2 -15.45 -21.41 -1.75
C ASN A 2 -15.45 -20.83 -0.32
N ASN A 3 -15.23 -19.52 -0.18
CA ASN A 3 -15.30 -18.81 1.09
C ASN A 3 -16.18 -17.55 0.93
N PRO A 4 -17.44 -17.59 1.38
CA PRO A 4 -18.35 -16.46 1.24
C PRO A 4 -17.99 -15.26 2.15
N ASN A 5 -17.09 -15.45 3.11
CA ASN A 5 -16.69 -14.41 4.06
C ASN A 5 -15.39 -13.67 3.65
N ILE A 6 -14.80 -14.03 2.50
CA ILE A 6 -13.61 -13.32 2.00
C ILE A 6 -13.99 -11.93 1.49
N ILE A 7 -13.25 -10.92 1.91
CA ILE A 7 -13.37 -9.55 1.42
C ILE A 7 -12.34 -9.36 0.31
N ILE A 8 -12.77 -8.93 -0.86
CA ILE A 8 -11.93 -8.72 -2.03
C ILE A 8 -11.85 -7.23 -2.32
N CYS A 9 -10.65 -6.67 -2.24
CA CYS A 9 -10.37 -5.28 -2.62
C CYS A 9 -9.55 -5.22 -3.90
N ILE A 10 -9.76 -4.16 -4.70
CA ILE A 10 -8.80 -3.78 -5.76
C ILE A 10 -7.77 -2.85 -5.14
N SER A 11 -6.50 -3.05 -5.47
CA SER A 11 -5.44 -2.14 -5.08
C SER A 11 -5.19 -1.12 -6.19
N LEU A 12 -5.02 0.14 -5.81
CA LEU A 12 -4.80 1.27 -6.70
C LEU A 12 -3.34 1.69 -6.66
N ALA A 13 -2.70 1.76 -7.81
CA ALA A 13 -1.31 2.15 -8.04
C ALA A 13 -0.29 1.03 -7.76
N GLY A 14 0.44 1.07 -6.65
CA GLY A 14 1.60 0.25 -6.34
C GLY A 14 2.92 1.02 -6.39
N GLY A 15 4.01 0.40 -5.89
CA GLY A 15 5.32 1.03 -5.74
C GLY A 15 6.07 1.33 -7.04
N VAL A 16 5.66 0.72 -8.16
CA VAL A 16 6.35 0.90 -9.45
C VAL A 16 5.37 1.45 -10.49
N LEU A 17 5.36 2.77 -10.62
CA LEU A 17 4.62 3.46 -11.66
C LEU A 17 5.57 3.96 -12.76
N THR A 18 5.13 3.87 -14.01
CA THR A 18 5.79 4.60 -15.09
C THR A 18 5.61 6.11 -14.91
N ASN A 19 6.51 6.91 -15.50
CA ASN A 19 6.38 8.38 -15.46
C ASN A 19 5.01 8.88 -15.97
N ALA A 20 4.45 8.21 -16.97
CA ALA A 20 3.12 8.56 -17.50
C ALA A 20 2.01 8.26 -16.48
N GLN A 21 2.07 7.12 -15.79
CA GLN A 21 1.11 6.76 -14.73
C GLN A 21 1.22 7.72 -13.54
N ALA A 22 2.42 8.00 -13.06
CA ALA A 22 2.66 8.94 -11.96
C ALA A 22 2.11 10.35 -12.29
N LYS A 23 2.36 10.83 -13.53
CA LYS A 23 1.81 12.11 -14.01
C LYS A 23 0.28 12.09 -14.06
N ASN A 24 -0.32 10.99 -14.50
CA ASN A 24 -1.77 10.85 -14.53
C ASN A 24 -2.37 10.84 -13.12
N TRP A 25 -1.79 10.09 -12.18
CA TRP A 25 -2.19 10.08 -10.78
C TRP A 25 -2.18 11.50 -10.20
N LYS A 26 -1.07 12.22 -10.34
CA LYS A 26 -0.94 13.59 -9.89
C LYS A 26 -2.03 14.50 -10.48
N ASN A 27 -2.27 14.40 -11.79
CA ASN A 27 -3.30 15.20 -12.46
C ASN A 27 -4.72 14.87 -11.93
N LEU A 28 -4.98 13.62 -11.58
CA LEU A 28 -6.29 13.18 -11.10
C LEU A 28 -6.56 13.61 -9.66
N ILE A 29 -5.57 13.54 -8.76
CA ILE A 29 -5.80 13.76 -7.32
C ILE A 29 -5.41 15.17 -6.86
N ASP A 30 -4.46 15.85 -7.51
CA ASP A 30 -4.07 17.24 -7.16
C ASP A 30 -5.00 18.29 -7.75
N ASN A 31 -5.82 17.93 -8.74
CA ASN A 31 -6.82 18.81 -9.30
C ASN A 31 -8.21 18.50 -8.70
N PRO A 32 -8.76 19.36 -7.82
CA PRO A 32 -10.05 19.10 -7.18
C PRO A 32 -11.20 18.85 -8.15
N GLU A 33 -11.16 19.45 -9.36
CA GLU A 33 -12.18 19.27 -10.38
C GLU A 33 -12.20 17.84 -10.95
N ASN A 34 -11.06 17.14 -10.93
CA ASN A 34 -10.94 15.77 -11.44
C ASN A 34 -11.31 14.72 -10.38
N VAL A 35 -11.11 15.02 -9.09
CA VAL A 35 -11.25 14.03 -8.00
C VAL A 35 -12.63 13.39 -7.99
N SER A 36 -13.69 14.18 -8.08
CA SER A 36 -15.07 13.67 -7.99
C SER A 36 -15.39 12.67 -9.11
N GLY A 37 -15.05 13.02 -10.35
CA GLY A 37 -15.26 12.11 -11.51
C GLY A 37 -14.41 10.85 -11.42
N PHE A 38 -13.16 10.99 -10.97
CA PHE A 38 -12.24 9.86 -10.79
C PHE A 38 -12.74 8.89 -9.70
N VAL A 39 -13.14 9.41 -8.54
CA VAL A 39 -13.72 8.62 -7.45
C VAL A 39 -15.00 7.90 -7.90
N SER A 40 -15.89 8.60 -8.62
CA SER A 40 -17.11 7.99 -9.14
C SER A 40 -16.82 6.80 -10.07
N ASN A 41 -15.80 6.91 -10.94
CA ASN A 41 -15.39 5.83 -11.81
C ASN A 41 -14.82 4.63 -11.03
N ILE A 42 -14.02 4.87 -9.99
CA ILE A 42 -13.51 3.80 -9.11
C ILE A 42 -14.67 3.07 -8.42
N VAL A 43 -15.59 3.81 -7.83
CA VAL A 43 -16.73 3.22 -7.11
C VAL A 43 -17.64 2.46 -8.06
N GLN A 44 -17.92 3.02 -9.25
CA GLN A 44 -18.70 2.32 -10.27
C GLN A 44 -18.03 1.00 -10.68
N TYR A 45 -16.70 0.99 -10.88
CA TYR A 45 -15.96 -0.23 -11.18
C TYR A 45 -16.08 -1.27 -10.06
N VAL A 46 -15.99 -0.84 -8.79
CA VAL A 46 -16.16 -1.71 -7.61
C VAL A 46 -17.55 -2.37 -7.59
N LEU A 47 -18.59 -1.58 -7.90
CA LEU A 47 -19.98 -2.06 -7.91
C LEU A 47 -20.25 -3.02 -9.06
N ASP A 48 -19.83 -2.67 -10.28
CA ASP A 48 -20.05 -3.48 -11.49
C ASP A 48 -19.36 -4.84 -11.41
N ASN A 49 -18.19 -4.89 -10.77
CA ASN A 49 -17.41 -6.11 -10.59
C ASN A 49 -17.69 -6.84 -9.27
N LYS A 50 -18.64 -6.35 -8.46
CA LYS A 50 -19.01 -6.94 -7.16
C LYS A 50 -17.81 -7.11 -6.22
N ILE A 51 -16.90 -6.13 -6.23
CA ILE A 51 -15.72 -6.06 -5.37
C ILE A 51 -16.15 -5.46 -4.02
N ASP A 52 -15.49 -5.86 -2.92
CA ASP A 52 -15.88 -5.48 -1.57
C ASP A 52 -15.23 -4.19 -1.09
N GLY A 53 -14.18 -3.74 -1.75
CA GLY A 53 -13.50 -2.52 -1.35
C GLY A 53 -12.35 -2.09 -2.27
N VAL A 54 -11.66 -1.06 -1.80
CA VAL A 54 -10.51 -0.45 -2.46
C VAL A 54 -9.34 -0.40 -1.50
N ASP A 55 -8.16 -0.75 -1.97
CA ASP A 55 -6.89 -0.54 -1.29
C ASP A 55 -6.12 0.58 -1.98
N VAL A 56 -5.61 1.55 -1.23
CA VAL A 56 -4.83 2.68 -1.76
C VAL A 56 -3.37 2.41 -1.50
N ASP A 57 -2.64 2.08 -2.56
CA ASP A 57 -1.21 1.74 -2.55
C ASP A 57 -0.40 2.80 -3.33
N LEU A 58 -0.63 4.08 -3.00
CA LEU A 58 0.17 5.19 -3.52
C LEU A 58 1.41 5.38 -2.65
N GLU A 59 2.58 5.39 -3.28
CA GLU A 59 3.85 5.39 -2.58
C GLU A 59 4.74 6.58 -2.98
N TRP A 60 5.62 6.99 -2.06
CA TRP A 60 6.69 7.97 -2.24
C TRP A 60 6.19 9.29 -2.84
N ASP A 61 6.76 9.73 -3.94
CA ASP A 61 6.42 10.99 -4.60
C ASP A 61 5.01 11.02 -5.21
N ASN A 62 4.33 9.87 -5.26
CA ASN A 62 2.94 9.78 -5.73
C ASN A 62 1.93 10.13 -4.61
N VAL A 63 2.36 10.20 -3.35
CA VAL A 63 1.57 10.73 -2.24
C VAL A 63 1.68 12.26 -2.26
N THR A 64 0.93 12.88 -3.14
CA THR A 64 0.96 14.32 -3.41
C THR A 64 0.03 15.11 -2.48
N SER A 65 -0.03 16.43 -2.65
CA SER A 65 -0.89 17.31 -1.84
C SER A 65 -2.39 16.99 -1.95
N GLY A 66 -2.82 16.38 -3.05
CA GLY A 66 -4.21 15.96 -3.27
C GLY A 66 -4.63 14.68 -2.56
N TYR A 67 -3.69 13.94 -1.97
CA TYR A 67 -3.94 12.63 -1.38
C TYR A 67 -5.08 12.65 -0.34
N ASN A 68 -5.05 13.56 0.62
CA ASN A 68 -6.06 13.63 1.67
C ASN A 68 -7.47 13.89 1.10
N ASN A 69 -7.57 14.81 0.14
CA ASN A 69 -8.83 15.11 -0.51
C ASN A 69 -9.35 13.91 -1.31
N PHE A 70 -8.49 13.24 -2.05
CA PHE A 70 -8.83 12.03 -2.79
C PHE A 70 -9.35 10.93 -1.86
N VAL A 71 -8.60 10.60 -0.80
CA VAL A 71 -8.99 9.54 0.16
C VAL A 71 -10.30 9.87 0.87
N SER A 72 -10.50 11.13 1.26
CA SER A 72 -11.74 11.58 1.90
C SER A 72 -12.96 11.41 0.98
N ASN A 73 -12.84 11.81 -0.28
CA ASN A 73 -13.91 11.63 -1.26
C ASN A 73 -14.18 10.15 -1.53
N LEU A 74 -13.11 9.36 -1.73
CA LEU A 74 -13.22 7.91 -1.97
C LEU A 74 -13.89 7.20 -0.78
N HIS A 75 -13.47 7.49 0.44
CA HIS A 75 -14.10 6.97 1.66
C HIS A 75 -15.60 7.29 1.69
N SER A 76 -15.97 8.57 1.49
CA SER A 76 -17.35 9.01 1.55
C SER A 76 -18.23 8.29 0.53
N GLU A 77 -17.75 8.08 -0.69
CA GLU A 77 -18.50 7.38 -1.73
C GLU A 77 -18.59 5.87 -1.45
N LEU A 78 -17.49 5.22 -1.06
CA LEU A 78 -17.47 3.79 -0.73
C LEU A 78 -18.42 3.46 0.43
N LYS A 79 -18.48 4.30 1.46
CA LYS A 79 -19.36 4.09 2.63
C LYS A 79 -20.85 4.14 2.29
N LYS A 80 -21.27 4.90 1.26
CA LYS A 80 -22.67 4.87 0.78
C LYS A 80 -23.10 3.47 0.30
N HIS A 81 -22.14 2.66 -0.10
CA HIS A 81 -22.33 1.30 -0.62
C HIS A 81 -21.83 0.22 0.34
N SER A 82 -21.53 0.56 1.59
CA SER A 82 -20.95 -0.36 2.60
C SER A 82 -19.67 -1.07 2.12
N LYS A 83 -18.84 -0.37 1.34
CA LYS A 83 -17.56 -0.87 0.82
C LYS A 83 -16.40 -0.51 1.73
N THR A 84 -15.38 -1.37 1.75
CA THR A 84 -14.17 -1.25 2.56
C THR A 84 -13.15 -0.32 1.88
N LEU A 85 -12.43 0.44 2.70
CA LEU A 85 -11.27 1.24 2.26
C LEU A 85 -10.05 0.85 3.08
N THR A 86 -8.97 0.41 2.42
CA THR A 86 -7.70 0.09 3.05
C THR A 86 -6.56 0.88 2.42
N ALA A 87 -5.38 0.85 3.03
CA ALA A 87 -4.17 1.39 2.44
C ALA A 87 -2.97 0.49 2.71
N ALA A 88 -2.03 0.43 1.77
CA ALA A 88 -0.69 -0.09 1.97
C ALA A 88 0.26 1.07 2.30
N LEU A 89 0.98 0.98 3.42
CA LEU A 89 1.87 2.05 3.87
C LEU A 89 3.26 1.51 4.24
N PRO A 90 4.32 2.34 4.13
CA PRO A 90 5.69 1.93 4.39
C PRO A 90 5.91 1.47 5.85
N ALA A 91 6.93 0.65 6.05
CA ALA A 91 7.29 0.05 7.32
C ALA A 91 7.47 1.08 8.47
N THR A 92 8.33 2.08 8.25
CA THR A 92 8.74 3.02 9.31
C THR A 92 8.74 4.47 8.82
N THR A 93 7.91 4.78 7.82
CA THR A 93 7.79 6.13 7.28
C THR A 93 6.33 6.49 7.11
N ARG A 94 5.93 7.61 7.66
CA ARG A 94 4.68 8.26 7.33
C ARG A 94 4.94 9.34 6.29
N PHE A 95 4.25 9.30 5.16
CA PHE A 95 4.34 10.35 4.16
C PHE A 95 3.74 11.67 4.70
N ASN A 96 4.43 12.79 4.47
CA ASN A 96 4.05 14.10 5.02
C ASN A 96 2.66 14.57 4.56
N ASN A 97 2.21 14.10 3.40
CA ASN A 97 0.90 14.47 2.84
C ASN A 97 -0.26 13.59 3.34
N ILE A 98 -0.04 12.74 4.34
CA ILE A 98 -1.11 11.93 4.95
C ILE A 98 -1.42 12.49 6.33
N SER A 99 -2.61 13.06 6.51
CA SER A 99 -3.05 13.60 7.80
C SER A 99 -3.55 12.51 8.75
N ASP A 100 -3.67 12.84 10.05
CA ASP A 100 -4.24 11.92 11.05
C ASP A 100 -5.71 11.60 10.74
N GLU A 101 -6.46 12.59 10.27
CA GLU A 101 -7.84 12.41 9.84
C GLU A 101 -7.92 11.40 8.70
N THR A 102 -7.01 11.49 7.71
CA THR A 102 -6.96 10.55 6.59
C THR A 102 -6.61 9.13 7.04
N LEU A 103 -5.66 8.97 7.95
CA LEU A 103 -5.35 7.66 8.56
C LEU A 103 -6.57 7.08 9.29
N GLY A 104 -7.37 7.93 9.91
CA GLY A 104 -8.63 7.56 10.57
C GLY A 104 -9.70 6.99 9.64
N LEU A 105 -9.68 7.35 8.35
CA LEU A 105 -10.68 6.91 7.36
C LEU A 105 -10.49 5.48 6.89
N PHE A 106 -9.29 4.92 6.96
CA PHE A 106 -9.04 3.55 6.56
C PHE A 106 -9.65 2.54 7.55
N ASP A 107 -10.27 1.50 7.04
CA ASP A 107 -10.73 0.36 7.83
C ASP A 107 -9.54 -0.49 8.32
N LEU A 108 -8.57 -0.74 7.43
CA LEU A 108 -7.29 -1.39 7.74
C LEU A 108 -6.14 -0.66 7.03
N ILE A 109 -4.97 -0.72 7.65
CA ILE A 109 -3.71 -0.24 7.10
C ILE A 109 -2.73 -1.42 7.07
N HIS A 110 -2.27 -1.78 5.87
CA HIS A 110 -1.35 -2.86 5.62
C HIS A 110 0.08 -2.32 5.66
N ILE A 111 0.82 -2.67 6.71
CA ILE A 111 2.21 -2.20 6.87
C ILE A 111 3.14 -3.08 6.05
N MET A 112 3.83 -2.50 5.08
CA MET A 112 4.80 -3.15 4.21
C MET A 112 6.12 -3.38 4.95
N ALA A 113 6.15 -4.34 5.90
CA ALA A 113 7.31 -4.64 6.74
C ALA A 113 8.36 -5.51 6.02
N TYR A 114 8.72 -5.09 4.82
CA TYR A 114 9.68 -5.76 3.94
C TYR A 114 10.47 -4.71 3.13
N ASP A 115 11.40 -5.18 2.32
CA ASP A 115 12.27 -4.34 1.50
C ASP A 115 13.16 -3.38 2.29
N PHE A 116 13.60 -3.79 3.50
CA PHE A 116 14.60 -3.05 4.27
C PHE A 116 15.99 -3.07 3.62
N THR A 117 16.26 -4.04 2.76
CA THR A 117 17.42 -4.11 1.87
C THR A 117 17.02 -4.79 0.58
N GLY A 118 17.78 -4.54 -0.50
CA GLY A 118 17.48 -5.08 -1.82
C GLY A 118 18.43 -4.55 -2.89
N PRO A 119 18.09 -4.68 -4.18
CA PRO A 119 18.93 -4.25 -5.30
C PRO A 119 19.35 -2.78 -5.29
N TRP A 120 18.57 -1.93 -4.66
CA TRP A 120 18.87 -0.48 -4.52
C TRP A 120 20.02 -0.18 -3.55
N ASN A 121 20.41 -1.15 -2.70
CA ASN A 121 21.55 -1.03 -1.80
C ASN A 121 22.32 -2.36 -1.72
N PRO A 122 23.02 -2.77 -2.80
CA PRO A 122 23.59 -4.10 -2.94
C PRO A 122 24.75 -4.40 -1.98
N THR A 123 25.32 -3.37 -1.36
CA THR A 123 26.39 -3.51 -0.36
C THR A 123 25.84 -3.78 1.06
N ASN A 124 24.59 -3.43 1.31
CA ASN A 124 23.92 -3.67 2.59
C ASN A 124 23.18 -5.02 2.56
N LYS A 125 23.95 -6.11 2.57
CA LYS A 125 23.39 -7.47 2.58
C LYS A 125 22.70 -7.75 3.90
N GLY A 126 21.52 -8.35 3.86
CA GLY A 126 20.79 -8.70 5.06
C GLY A 126 19.39 -9.22 4.80
N GLN A 127 18.67 -9.47 5.89
CA GLN A 127 17.26 -9.83 5.83
C GLN A 127 16.42 -8.61 5.48
N HIS A 128 15.68 -8.68 4.38
CA HIS A 128 14.80 -7.58 3.97
C HIS A 128 13.47 -7.54 4.74
N SER A 129 13.14 -8.59 5.50
CA SER A 129 11.92 -8.69 6.31
C SER A 129 12.20 -9.53 7.56
N SER A 130 13.03 -9.00 8.48
CA SER A 130 13.35 -9.67 9.73
C SER A 130 12.25 -9.48 10.78
N TYR A 131 12.20 -10.35 11.79
CA TYR A 131 11.31 -10.20 12.93
C TYR A 131 11.51 -8.86 13.66
N SER A 132 12.76 -8.42 13.84
CA SER A 132 13.05 -7.13 14.47
C SER A 132 12.50 -5.95 13.65
N HIS A 133 12.59 -6.00 12.33
CA HIS A 133 11.99 -4.98 11.47
C HIS A 133 10.45 -5.00 11.55
N ALA A 134 9.85 -6.18 11.62
CA ALA A 134 8.39 -6.30 11.80
C ALA A 134 7.92 -5.64 13.11
N VAL A 135 8.61 -5.93 14.21
CA VAL A 135 8.32 -5.30 15.51
C VAL A 135 8.52 -3.79 15.45
N GLN A 136 9.64 -3.33 14.88
CA GLN A 136 9.93 -1.90 14.72
C GLN A 136 8.86 -1.19 13.90
N SER A 137 8.37 -1.83 12.84
CA SER A 137 7.34 -1.26 11.98
C SER A 137 6.01 -1.08 12.73
N ILE A 138 5.56 -2.09 13.44
CA ILE A 138 4.34 -2.00 14.24
C ILE A 138 4.48 -0.97 15.37
N ASP A 139 5.62 -0.96 16.06
CA ASP A 139 5.90 0.02 17.10
C ASP A 139 5.90 1.46 16.57
N PHE A 140 6.45 1.69 15.38
CA PHE A 140 6.42 2.99 14.73
C PHE A 140 4.97 3.46 14.50
N TRP A 141 4.13 2.63 13.92
CA TRP A 141 2.75 3.00 13.60
C TRP A 141 1.87 3.17 14.84
N ILE A 142 2.08 2.36 15.88
CA ILE A 142 1.31 2.46 17.14
C ILE A 142 1.84 3.60 18.02
N LYS A 143 3.16 3.63 18.29
CA LYS A 143 3.73 4.49 19.34
C LYS A 143 4.13 5.87 18.82
N THR A 144 4.58 5.97 17.55
CA THR A 144 5.03 7.24 16.97
C THR A 144 3.92 7.93 16.19
N VAL A 145 3.19 7.19 15.36
CA VAL A 145 2.11 7.76 14.54
C VAL A 145 0.79 7.80 15.30
N GLY A 146 0.54 6.86 16.21
CA GLY A 146 -0.67 6.83 17.03
C GLY A 146 -1.86 6.07 16.40
N VAL A 147 -1.61 5.20 15.41
CA VAL A 147 -2.66 4.38 14.80
C VAL A 147 -3.09 3.27 15.77
N ALA A 148 -4.39 3.06 15.92
CA ALA A 148 -4.93 2.00 16.76
C ALA A 148 -4.52 0.61 16.24
N ALA A 149 -4.04 -0.27 17.13
CA ALA A 149 -3.49 -1.58 16.76
C ALA A 149 -4.48 -2.46 15.98
N ASN A 150 -5.78 -2.35 16.25
CA ASN A 150 -6.82 -3.11 15.55
C ASN A 150 -7.06 -2.66 14.10
N LYS A 151 -6.45 -1.57 13.66
CA LYS A 151 -6.44 -1.10 12.27
C LYS A 151 -5.22 -1.55 11.49
N LEU A 152 -4.22 -2.15 12.14
CA LEU A 152 -2.95 -2.52 11.51
C LEU A 152 -2.91 -4.00 11.16
N THR A 153 -2.38 -4.29 9.97
CA THR A 153 -1.94 -5.62 9.59
C THR A 153 -0.47 -5.57 9.18
N LEU A 154 0.24 -6.68 9.38
CA LEU A 154 1.64 -6.79 9.01
C LEU A 154 1.76 -7.50 7.67
N GLY A 155 2.34 -6.81 6.69
CA GLY A 155 2.69 -7.39 5.39
C GLY A 155 3.91 -8.30 5.50
N VAL A 156 3.85 -9.46 4.84
CA VAL A 156 4.96 -10.41 4.75
C VAL A 156 5.26 -10.74 3.29
N PRO A 157 6.54 -10.79 2.88
CA PRO A 157 6.91 -11.05 1.49
C PRO A 157 6.88 -12.55 1.16
N PHE A 158 6.45 -12.89 -0.06
CA PHE A 158 6.62 -14.23 -0.65
C PHE A 158 7.72 -14.21 -1.73
N TYR A 159 8.79 -13.44 -1.49
CA TYR A 159 9.96 -13.30 -2.33
C TYR A 159 11.20 -12.99 -1.48
N GLY A 160 12.36 -13.05 -2.09
CA GLY A 160 13.62 -12.71 -1.47
C GLY A 160 14.62 -12.16 -2.49
N TYR A 161 15.81 -11.81 -2.01
CA TYR A 161 16.89 -11.24 -2.81
C TYR A 161 18.16 -12.08 -2.71
N ASP A 162 18.77 -12.37 -3.85
CA ASP A 162 20.08 -13.00 -3.95
C ASP A 162 21.18 -11.94 -4.02
N PHE A 163 22.02 -11.90 -2.98
CA PHE A 163 23.17 -11.02 -2.85
C PHE A 163 24.51 -11.72 -3.17
N SER A 164 24.50 -12.90 -3.79
CA SER A 164 25.73 -13.60 -4.18
C SER A 164 26.61 -12.78 -5.12
N ASN A 165 25.98 -11.97 -5.98
CA ASN A 165 26.64 -10.99 -6.82
C ASN A 165 26.16 -9.58 -6.47
N SER A 166 27.00 -8.81 -5.77
CA SER A 166 26.67 -7.43 -5.38
C SER A 166 26.55 -6.45 -6.57
N SER A 167 27.07 -6.81 -7.74
CA SER A 167 26.87 -6.01 -8.97
C SER A 167 25.53 -6.29 -9.64
N ASN A 168 24.83 -7.36 -9.25
CA ASN A 168 23.56 -7.76 -9.84
C ASN A 168 22.73 -8.54 -8.80
N VAL A 169 22.17 -7.82 -7.83
CA VAL A 169 21.24 -8.42 -6.86
C VAL A 169 19.91 -8.69 -7.57
N THR A 170 19.44 -9.93 -7.50
CA THR A 170 18.22 -10.37 -8.18
C THR A 170 17.13 -10.78 -7.19
N ALA A 171 15.89 -10.47 -7.53
CA ALA A 171 14.73 -10.95 -6.79
C ALA A 171 14.32 -12.35 -7.28
N PHE A 172 13.80 -13.17 -6.38
CA PHE A 172 13.24 -14.47 -6.70
C PHE A 172 12.03 -14.78 -5.84
N THR A 173 11.10 -15.59 -6.37
CA THR A 173 9.86 -15.95 -5.68
C THR A 173 10.12 -17.02 -4.61
N TYR A 174 9.26 -17.10 -3.59
CA TYR A 174 9.29 -18.15 -2.58
C TYR A 174 9.23 -19.55 -3.23
N SER A 175 8.38 -19.73 -4.25
CA SER A 175 8.27 -21.00 -4.95
C SER A 175 9.57 -21.44 -5.63
N SER A 176 10.35 -20.50 -6.19
CA SER A 176 11.64 -20.86 -6.80
C SER A 176 12.70 -21.23 -5.75
N MET A 177 12.66 -20.63 -4.55
CA MET A 177 13.52 -21.02 -3.43
C MET A 177 13.27 -22.46 -2.97
N VAL A 178 12.00 -22.82 -2.81
CA VAL A 178 11.60 -24.15 -2.30
C VAL A 178 11.84 -25.25 -3.33
N SER A 179 11.75 -24.92 -4.62
CA SER A 179 11.96 -25.90 -5.71
C SER A 179 13.44 -26.16 -6.00
N SER A 180 14.36 -25.38 -5.44
CA SER A 180 15.82 -25.51 -5.64
C SER A 180 16.51 -26.35 -4.57
N ASN A 181 15.79 -26.87 -3.60
CA ASN A 181 16.21 -27.81 -2.56
C ASN A 181 15.58 -29.19 -2.83
#